data_9de17ae726bd86f926ef5b8873e5e693
#
_entry.id   9de17ae726bd86f926ef5b8873e5e693
#
_cell.length_a   1.000
_cell.length_b   1.000
_cell.length_c   1.000
_cell.angle_alpha   90.00
_cell.angle_beta   90.00
_cell.angle_gamma   90.00
#
_symmetry.space_group_name_H-M   'P 1'
#
loop_
_entity.id
_entity.type
_entity.pdbx_description
1 polymer ?
#
loop_
_entity_poly.entity_id
_entity_poly.type
_entity_poly.pdbx_seq_one_letter_code
_entity_poly.pdbx_strand_id
1 'polypeptide(L)'
;MWKIEKPILPELVQEAIKIGYRHFDCACDYGNEPQVGEGLQAAMNNGLCNREDLWVTSKLWNTYHAAEHVGPALQRSLNDLQLDYLDLYLIHFPIASKFVPFEHRYPPEWFYNPEAEVPKIEIDPVPIRETWEAMEELVSQGLVKNIGICNFNCSLIRDLLSYANIRPSVLQVELHPRLTQEKLLKYCQQEEIAVTGFSPLGAESYYSIGMATPEQSLLTNPSITKIANSHERTPAQIILRWGVQRGTAIVPKTSSIERLRENFEIFDFNLSGEEMAAITALNLNQRYNDPGHFCEVAFNTFFPIYE
;
A
#
# COMPACT_ATOMS: atom_id res chain seq x y z
N MET A 1 -4.41 4.87 -3.41
CA MET A 1 -4.74 6.29 -3.73
C MET A 1 -3.52 7.18 -3.94
N TRP A 2 -2.32 6.66 -3.71
CA TRP A 2 -1.06 7.40 -3.84
C TRP A 2 -0.92 8.14 -5.19
N LYS A 3 -0.51 9.43 -5.17
CA LYS A 3 -0.28 10.30 -6.35
C LYS A 3 -1.49 10.50 -7.28
N ILE A 4 -2.71 10.36 -6.80
CA ILE A 4 -3.89 10.79 -7.56
C ILE A 4 -4.20 12.23 -7.16
N GLU A 5 -4.43 13.08 -8.15
CA GLU A 5 -4.76 14.47 -7.95
C GLU A 5 -6.07 14.64 -7.17
N LYS A 6 -6.05 15.53 -6.17
CA LYS A 6 -7.19 15.72 -5.25
C LYS A 6 -8.51 16.03 -5.95
N PRO A 7 -8.57 16.92 -6.95
CA PRO A 7 -9.86 17.33 -7.55
C PRO A 7 -10.63 16.21 -8.26
N ILE A 8 -9.93 15.19 -8.78
CA ILE A 8 -10.58 14.08 -9.51
C ILE A 8 -10.99 12.92 -8.61
N LEU A 9 -10.47 12.86 -7.38
CA LEU A 9 -10.64 11.71 -6.49
C LEU A 9 -12.10 11.41 -6.15
N PRO A 10 -12.96 12.39 -5.78
CA PRO A 10 -14.33 12.06 -5.40
C PRO A 10 -15.13 11.39 -6.53
N GLU A 11 -14.94 11.83 -7.77
CA GLU A 11 -15.56 11.20 -8.94
C GLU A 11 -14.95 9.84 -9.24
N LEU A 12 -13.60 9.74 -9.20
CA LEU A 12 -12.88 8.50 -9.48
C LEU A 12 -13.26 7.38 -8.51
N VAL A 13 -13.46 7.69 -7.22
CA VAL A 13 -13.91 6.73 -6.21
C VAL A 13 -15.31 6.22 -6.54
N GLN A 14 -16.25 7.10 -6.89
CA GLN A 14 -17.60 6.69 -7.27
C GLN A 14 -17.59 5.81 -8.54
N GLU A 15 -16.82 6.17 -9.55
CA GLU A 15 -16.68 5.36 -10.77
C GLU A 15 -16.04 3.99 -10.48
N ALA A 16 -15.04 3.93 -9.60
CA ALA A 16 -14.46 2.66 -9.16
C ALA A 16 -15.52 1.77 -8.49
N ILE A 17 -16.37 2.32 -7.63
CA ILE A 17 -17.46 1.57 -6.97
C ILE A 17 -18.50 1.09 -8.01
N LYS A 18 -18.86 1.92 -8.98
CA LYS A 18 -19.79 1.53 -10.09
C LYS A 18 -19.23 0.37 -10.91
N ILE A 19 -17.92 0.36 -11.17
CA ILE A 19 -17.22 -0.72 -11.90
C ILE A 19 -17.23 -2.03 -11.09
N GLY A 20 -17.19 -1.96 -9.76
CA GLY A 20 -17.19 -3.12 -8.88
C GLY A 20 -16.09 -3.16 -7.83
N TYR A 21 -15.20 -2.16 -7.80
CA TYR A 21 -14.19 -2.06 -6.75
C TYR A 21 -14.86 -1.89 -5.38
N ARG A 22 -14.30 -2.59 -4.39
CA ARG A 22 -14.78 -2.53 -3.00
C ARG A 22 -13.64 -2.31 -2.00
N HIS A 23 -12.38 -2.45 -2.42
CA HIS A 23 -11.20 -2.23 -1.57
C HIS A 23 -10.51 -0.92 -1.96
N PHE A 24 -10.36 -0.02 -1.00
CA PHE A 24 -9.70 1.28 -1.16
C PHE A 24 -8.48 1.35 -0.23
N ASP A 25 -7.29 1.50 -0.83
CA ASP A 25 -6.02 1.61 -0.12
C ASP A 25 -5.61 3.07 0.01
N CYS A 26 -5.71 3.60 1.22
CA CYS A 26 -5.41 4.97 1.61
C CYS A 26 -4.15 5.02 2.49
N ALA A 27 -3.67 6.20 2.78
CA ALA A 27 -2.72 6.51 3.83
C ALA A 27 -2.77 8.02 4.12
N CYS A 28 -2.53 8.40 5.35
CA CYS A 28 -2.47 9.82 5.72
C CYS A 28 -1.37 10.56 4.95
N ASP A 29 -0.22 9.90 4.70
CA ASP A 29 0.90 10.46 3.95
C ASP A 29 0.57 10.79 2.48
N TYR A 30 -0.46 10.19 1.90
CA TYR A 30 -0.90 10.56 0.55
C TYR A 30 -1.54 11.94 0.46
N GLY A 31 -1.93 12.52 1.61
CA GLY A 31 -2.48 13.87 1.74
C GLY A 31 -3.82 14.08 1.04
N ASN A 32 -4.55 13.00 0.75
CA ASN A 32 -5.79 13.04 -0.04
C ASN A 32 -6.95 12.24 0.58
N GLU A 33 -6.84 11.83 1.84
CA GLU A 33 -7.91 11.12 2.55
C GLU A 33 -9.23 11.90 2.58
N PRO A 34 -9.26 13.26 2.76
CA PRO A 34 -10.52 14.01 2.69
C PRO A 34 -11.28 13.83 1.38
N GLN A 35 -10.59 13.87 0.23
CA GLN A 35 -11.22 13.71 -1.08
C GLN A 35 -11.68 12.26 -1.34
N VAL A 36 -10.95 11.28 -0.79
CA VAL A 36 -11.40 9.88 -0.80
C VAL A 36 -12.68 9.75 0.03
N GLY A 37 -12.72 10.34 1.23
CA GLY A 37 -13.90 10.37 2.11
C GLY A 37 -15.11 10.99 1.42
N GLU A 38 -14.94 12.14 0.76
CA GLU A 38 -16.00 12.78 -0.05
C GLU A 38 -16.55 11.80 -1.11
N GLY A 39 -15.67 11.09 -1.82
CA GLY A 39 -16.08 10.11 -2.84
C GLY A 39 -16.82 8.91 -2.27
N LEU A 40 -16.36 8.37 -1.13
CA LEU A 40 -17.00 7.26 -0.44
C LEU A 40 -18.40 7.66 0.08
N GLN A 41 -18.51 8.82 0.73
CA GLN A 41 -19.79 9.34 1.22
C GLN A 41 -20.77 9.61 0.07
N ALA A 42 -20.30 10.24 -1.01
CA ALA A 42 -21.12 10.46 -2.18
C ALA A 42 -21.62 9.14 -2.80
N ALA A 43 -20.79 8.11 -2.88
CA ALA A 43 -21.19 6.79 -3.38
C ALA A 43 -22.27 6.15 -2.52
N MET A 44 -22.11 6.18 -1.19
CA MET A 44 -23.10 5.65 -0.24
C MET A 44 -24.41 6.44 -0.29
N ASN A 45 -24.36 7.76 -0.29
CA ASN A 45 -25.54 8.62 -0.39
C ASN A 45 -26.29 8.45 -1.71
N ASN A 46 -25.61 8.13 -2.78
CA ASN A 46 -26.19 7.83 -4.11
C ASN A 46 -26.69 6.37 -4.23
N GLY A 47 -26.59 5.57 -3.17
CA GLY A 47 -27.05 4.17 -3.17
C GLY A 47 -26.20 3.22 -4.02
N LEU A 48 -24.95 3.57 -4.31
CA LEU A 48 -24.04 2.70 -5.09
C LEU A 48 -23.50 1.54 -4.25
N CYS A 49 -23.41 1.70 -2.95
CA CYS A 49 -22.99 0.69 -1.98
C CYS A 49 -23.39 1.12 -0.56
N ASN A 50 -23.30 0.19 0.40
CA ASN A 50 -23.34 0.49 1.83
C ASN A 50 -21.92 0.48 2.40
N ARG A 51 -21.73 0.98 3.63
CA ARG A 51 -20.41 0.97 4.30
C ARG A 51 -19.85 -0.45 4.45
N GLU A 52 -20.71 -1.41 4.74
CA GLU A 52 -20.37 -2.82 4.96
C GLU A 52 -19.90 -3.53 3.67
N ASP A 53 -20.25 -3.01 2.51
CA ASP A 53 -19.80 -3.53 1.22
C ASP A 53 -18.36 -3.12 0.92
N LEU A 54 -17.81 -2.15 1.66
CA LEU A 54 -16.51 -1.57 1.41
C LEU A 54 -15.45 -2.09 2.38
N TRP A 55 -14.25 -2.32 1.85
CA TRP A 55 -13.03 -2.52 2.61
C TRP A 55 -12.13 -1.29 2.47
N VAL A 56 -11.98 -0.52 3.53
CA VAL A 56 -11.14 0.68 3.54
C VAL A 56 -9.93 0.46 4.42
N THR A 57 -8.77 0.62 3.81
CA THR A 57 -7.46 0.52 4.47
C THR A 57 -6.84 1.89 4.60
N SER A 58 -6.28 2.23 5.76
CA SER A 58 -5.34 3.34 5.91
C SER A 58 -4.09 2.90 6.68
N LYS A 59 -3.12 3.81 6.88
CA LYS A 59 -1.81 3.47 7.40
C LYS A 59 -1.31 4.50 8.40
N LEU A 60 -0.74 3.98 9.50
CA LEU A 60 -0.04 4.75 10.52
C LEU A 60 1.30 5.23 9.96
N TRP A 61 1.50 6.54 9.92
CA TRP A 61 2.74 7.11 9.42
C TRP A 61 3.89 7.04 10.43
N ASN A 62 5.10 7.16 9.92
CA ASN A 62 6.35 6.99 10.66
C ASN A 62 6.49 7.90 11.88
N THR A 63 5.90 9.10 11.85
CA THR A 63 5.95 10.09 12.94
C THR A 63 4.98 9.81 14.08
N TYR A 64 4.13 8.78 13.98
CA TYR A 64 3.06 8.48 14.94
C TYR A 64 3.23 7.13 15.62
N HIS A 65 4.43 6.57 15.66
CA HIS A 65 4.69 5.24 16.21
C HIS A 65 4.64 5.17 17.74
N ALA A 66 4.95 6.25 18.46
CA ALA A 66 4.79 6.27 19.91
C ALA A 66 3.34 6.02 20.32
N ALA A 67 3.10 5.22 21.34
CA ALA A 67 1.78 4.73 21.73
C ALA A 67 0.74 5.86 21.88
N GLU A 68 1.14 6.99 22.46
CA GLU A 68 0.27 8.17 22.66
C GLU A 68 -0.21 8.83 21.35
N HIS A 69 0.47 8.58 20.22
CA HIS A 69 0.16 9.19 18.91
C HIS A 69 -0.66 8.29 18.00
N VAL A 70 -0.68 6.98 18.25
CA VAL A 70 -1.37 5.99 17.38
C VAL A 70 -2.87 6.26 17.31
N GLY A 71 -3.54 6.42 18.46
CA GLY A 71 -4.98 6.72 18.53
C GLY A 71 -5.35 8.05 17.85
N PRO A 72 -4.70 9.18 18.20
CA PRO A 72 -4.92 10.46 17.53
C PRO A 72 -4.69 10.42 16.01
N ALA A 73 -3.68 9.68 15.51
CA ALA A 73 -3.43 9.54 14.09
C ALA A 73 -4.55 8.79 13.37
N LEU A 74 -5.06 7.69 13.97
CA LEU A 74 -6.22 6.99 13.42
C LEU A 74 -7.45 7.89 13.40
N GLN A 75 -7.73 8.59 14.52
CA GLN A 75 -8.91 9.47 14.61
C GLN A 75 -8.85 10.57 13.52
N ARG A 76 -7.67 11.08 13.21
CA ARG A 76 -7.50 12.02 12.11
C ARG A 76 -7.84 11.38 10.76
N SER A 77 -7.33 10.19 10.45
CA SER A 77 -7.68 9.46 9.21
C SER A 77 -9.18 9.15 9.14
N LEU A 78 -9.81 8.74 10.23
CA LEU A 78 -11.26 8.49 10.28
C LEU A 78 -12.06 9.78 9.97
N ASN A 79 -11.67 10.91 10.56
CA ASN A 79 -12.32 12.20 10.31
C ASN A 79 -12.15 12.62 8.84
N ASP A 80 -10.94 12.51 8.29
CA ASP A 80 -10.63 12.87 6.91
C ASP A 80 -11.38 11.95 5.91
N LEU A 81 -11.46 10.65 6.19
CA LEU A 81 -12.21 9.67 5.38
C LEU A 81 -13.74 9.73 5.63
N GLN A 82 -14.20 10.46 6.64
CA GLN A 82 -15.60 10.56 7.07
C GLN A 82 -16.19 9.17 7.42
N LEU A 83 -15.43 8.35 8.14
CA LEU A 83 -15.80 6.99 8.54
C LEU A 83 -15.75 6.82 10.05
N ASP A 84 -16.60 5.93 10.59
CA ASP A 84 -16.61 5.57 12.00
C ASP A 84 -15.58 4.50 12.35
N TYR A 85 -15.17 3.69 11.38
CA TYR A 85 -14.17 2.63 11.52
C TYR A 85 -13.41 2.37 10.20
N LEU A 86 -12.20 1.78 10.32
CA LEU A 86 -11.48 1.18 9.19
C LEU A 86 -11.64 -0.35 9.20
N ASP A 87 -11.58 -0.96 8.02
CA ASP A 87 -11.52 -2.42 7.88
C ASP A 87 -10.12 -2.94 8.14
N LEU A 88 -9.08 -2.14 7.83
CA LEU A 88 -7.69 -2.47 8.06
C LEU A 88 -6.86 -1.20 8.33
N TYR A 89 -6.03 -1.26 9.39
CA TYR A 89 -5.04 -0.23 9.67
C TYR A 89 -3.65 -0.85 9.71
N LEU A 90 -2.69 -0.28 8.96
CA LEU A 90 -1.36 -0.83 8.78
C LEU A 90 -0.29 0.08 9.40
N ILE A 91 0.74 -0.46 10.03
CA ILE A 91 2.00 0.26 10.21
C ILE A 91 2.60 0.45 8.81
N HIS A 92 2.81 1.71 8.36
CA HIS A 92 3.19 2.00 6.95
C HIS A 92 4.61 1.56 6.62
N PHE A 93 5.58 1.84 7.52
CA PHE A 93 6.94 1.35 7.46
C PHE A 93 7.41 0.92 8.85
N PRO A 94 8.35 -0.02 8.98
CA PRO A 94 9.00 -0.34 10.26
C PRO A 94 10.01 0.74 10.67
N ILE A 95 9.64 2.00 10.54
CA ILE A 95 10.47 3.18 10.74
C ILE A 95 9.74 4.09 11.72
N ALA A 96 10.30 4.35 12.89
CA ALA A 96 9.82 5.37 13.78
C ALA A 96 10.64 6.65 13.58
N SER A 97 9.97 7.75 13.30
CA SER A 97 10.56 9.07 13.18
C SER A 97 9.91 10.04 14.15
N LYS A 98 10.62 11.12 14.44
CA LYS A 98 10.24 12.10 15.46
C LYS A 98 8.86 12.68 15.18
N PHE A 99 8.05 12.78 16.22
CA PHE A 99 6.67 13.26 16.14
C PHE A 99 6.59 14.68 15.56
N VAL A 100 5.67 14.87 14.63
CA VAL A 100 5.29 16.19 14.09
C VAL A 100 3.84 16.46 14.46
N PRO A 101 3.55 17.48 15.30
CA PRO A 101 2.19 17.83 15.67
C PRO A 101 1.30 18.13 14.46
N PHE A 102 0.03 17.71 14.51
CA PHE A 102 -0.92 17.91 13.42
C PHE A 102 -1.16 19.40 13.08
N GLU A 103 -1.05 20.27 14.08
CA GLU A 103 -1.22 21.72 13.94
C GLU A 103 -0.03 22.37 13.22
N HIS A 104 1.16 21.74 13.28
CA HIS A 104 2.34 22.24 12.61
C HIS A 104 2.34 21.85 11.14
N ARG A 105 2.07 20.57 10.83
CA ARG A 105 2.03 20.07 9.46
C ARG A 105 1.27 18.74 9.37
N TYR A 106 0.34 18.66 8.41
CA TYR A 106 -0.35 17.42 8.08
C TYR A 106 -0.66 17.33 6.58
N PRO A 107 -0.28 16.24 5.89
CA PRO A 107 0.52 15.15 6.42
C PRO A 107 1.92 15.60 6.84
N PRO A 108 2.57 14.85 7.76
CA PRO A 108 3.87 15.28 8.30
C PRO A 108 5.05 15.09 7.33
N GLU A 109 4.87 14.27 6.27
CA GLU A 109 5.91 13.96 5.30
C GLU A 109 7.17 13.30 5.92
N TRP A 110 8.30 13.31 5.20
CA TRP A 110 9.52 12.66 5.66
C TRP A 110 10.42 13.55 6.53
N PHE A 111 10.53 14.85 6.18
CA PHE A 111 11.39 15.77 6.93
C PHE A 111 10.78 16.13 8.29
N TYR A 112 11.58 16.06 9.36
CA TYR A 112 11.15 16.61 10.65
C TYR A 112 11.00 18.13 10.60
N ASN A 113 12.07 18.83 10.15
CA ASN A 113 12.04 20.27 9.92
C ASN A 113 12.47 20.57 8.48
N PRO A 114 11.53 20.86 7.54
CA PRO A 114 11.85 21.18 6.15
C PRO A 114 12.55 22.54 5.98
N GLU A 115 12.46 23.45 6.98
CA GLU A 115 13.10 24.76 6.96
C GLU A 115 14.54 24.75 7.55
N ALA A 116 15.04 23.59 7.97
CA ALA A 116 16.42 23.47 8.46
C ALA A 116 17.43 23.73 7.33
N GLU A 117 18.65 24.18 7.69
CA GLU A 117 19.75 24.38 6.73
C GLU A 117 20.03 23.10 5.90
N VAL A 118 19.95 21.94 6.55
CA VAL A 118 20.01 20.63 5.91
C VAL A 118 18.83 19.81 6.43
N PRO A 119 17.68 19.85 5.73
CA PRO A 119 16.52 19.04 6.12
C PRO A 119 16.84 17.56 6.08
N LYS A 120 16.37 16.81 7.10
CA LYS A 120 16.59 15.35 7.22
C LYS A 120 15.45 14.68 7.94
N ILE A 121 15.39 13.36 7.84
CA ILE A 121 14.55 12.52 8.68
C ILE A 121 15.22 12.46 10.07
N GLU A 122 14.45 12.76 11.12
CA GLU A 122 14.91 12.54 12.50
C GLU A 122 14.26 11.27 13.06
N ILE A 123 15.12 10.32 13.44
CA ILE A 123 14.69 9.02 13.94
C ILE A 123 14.27 9.15 15.41
N ASP A 124 13.20 8.44 15.78
CA ASP A 124 12.78 8.24 17.15
C ASP A 124 12.83 6.73 17.47
N PRO A 125 13.58 6.28 18.50
CA PRO A 125 13.78 4.86 18.77
C PRO A 125 12.56 4.22 19.47
N VAL A 126 11.37 4.32 18.88
CA VAL A 126 10.15 3.66 19.36
C VAL A 126 10.17 2.19 18.96
N PRO A 127 10.10 1.24 19.93
CA PRO A 127 10.01 -0.19 19.61
C PRO A 127 8.73 -0.54 18.86
N ILE A 128 8.80 -1.41 17.85
CA ILE A 128 7.62 -1.89 17.11
C ILE A 128 6.56 -2.48 18.05
N ARG A 129 6.99 -3.13 19.13
CA ARG A 129 6.10 -3.69 20.16
C ARG A 129 5.19 -2.62 20.78
N GLU A 130 5.73 -1.47 21.15
CA GLU A 130 4.95 -0.37 21.72
C GLU A 130 3.86 0.11 20.74
N THR A 131 4.24 0.33 19.49
CA THR A 131 3.31 0.70 18.42
C THR A 131 2.24 -0.36 18.22
N TRP A 132 2.64 -1.65 18.24
CA TRP A 132 1.71 -2.75 18.01
C TRP A 132 0.69 -2.90 19.13
N GLU A 133 1.11 -2.81 20.39
CA GLU A 133 0.22 -2.84 21.55
C GLU A 133 -0.83 -1.70 21.48
N ALA A 134 -0.42 -0.50 21.05
CA ALA A 134 -1.36 0.60 20.80
C ALA A 134 -2.32 0.34 19.61
N MET A 135 -1.85 -0.35 18.57
CA MET A 135 -2.71 -0.77 17.45
C MET A 135 -3.76 -1.81 17.89
N GLU A 136 -3.39 -2.75 18.76
CA GLU A 136 -4.32 -3.74 19.36
C GLU A 136 -5.44 -3.06 20.16
N GLU A 137 -5.12 -1.98 20.86
CA GLU A 137 -6.10 -1.15 21.58
C GLU A 137 -7.18 -0.59 20.65
N LEU A 138 -6.82 -0.16 19.44
CA LEU A 138 -7.77 0.35 18.44
C LEU A 138 -8.79 -0.72 17.99
N VAL A 139 -8.36 -1.98 17.94
CA VAL A 139 -9.27 -3.11 17.67
C VAL A 139 -10.26 -3.30 18.83
N SER A 140 -9.76 -3.26 20.07
CA SER A 140 -10.62 -3.40 21.26
C SER A 140 -11.63 -2.26 21.39
N GLN A 141 -11.31 -1.06 20.94
CA GLN A 141 -12.20 0.09 20.87
C GLN A 141 -13.20 0.02 19.70
N GLY A 142 -13.06 -0.94 18.78
CA GLY A 142 -13.91 -1.07 17.61
C GLY A 142 -13.66 -0.03 16.51
N LEU A 143 -12.57 0.73 16.59
CA LEU A 143 -12.20 1.75 15.60
C LEU A 143 -11.57 1.14 14.35
N VAL A 144 -11.01 -0.05 14.46
CA VAL A 144 -10.50 -0.84 13.33
C VAL A 144 -10.93 -2.30 13.47
N LYS A 145 -11.28 -2.96 12.36
CA LYS A 145 -11.63 -4.39 12.37
C LYS A 145 -10.40 -5.29 12.35
N ASN A 146 -9.36 -4.87 11.64
CA ASN A 146 -8.13 -5.64 11.47
C ASN A 146 -6.94 -4.71 11.54
N ILE A 147 -5.81 -5.22 12.04
CA ILE A 147 -4.52 -4.54 12.02
C ILE A 147 -3.49 -5.35 11.25
N GLY A 148 -2.50 -4.67 10.68
CA GLY A 148 -1.46 -5.31 9.89
C GLY A 148 -0.24 -4.43 9.72
N ILE A 149 0.62 -4.84 8.83
CA ILE A 149 1.95 -4.29 8.64
C ILE A 149 2.24 -4.03 7.17
N CYS A 150 3.11 -3.07 6.89
CA CYS A 150 3.57 -2.79 5.54
C CYS A 150 5.10 -2.64 5.53
N ASN A 151 5.75 -3.15 4.49
CA ASN A 151 7.20 -3.10 4.30
C ASN A 151 8.03 -3.87 5.36
N PHE A 152 7.46 -4.88 5.99
CA PHE A 152 8.15 -5.79 6.91
C PHE A 152 8.80 -6.95 6.16
N ASN A 153 9.95 -7.40 6.65
CA ASN A 153 10.61 -8.64 6.22
C ASN A 153 10.30 -9.81 7.17
N CYS A 154 10.74 -11.02 6.82
CA CYS A 154 10.49 -12.21 7.64
C CYS A 154 11.01 -12.11 9.07
N SER A 155 12.15 -11.42 9.30
CA SER A 155 12.73 -11.28 10.64
C SER A 155 11.87 -10.39 11.52
N LEU A 156 11.41 -9.24 11.01
CA LEU A 156 10.51 -8.34 11.72
C LEU A 156 9.12 -8.95 11.98
N ILE A 157 8.59 -9.74 11.02
CA ILE A 157 7.33 -10.46 11.23
C ILE A 157 7.49 -11.48 12.35
N ARG A 158 8.60 -12.21 12.37
CA ARG A 158 8.87 -13.22 13.40
C ARG A 158 9.04 -12.61 14.78
N ASP A 159 9.68 -11.46 14.88
CA ASP A 159 9.81 -10.68 16.11
C ASP A 159 8.41 -10.23 16.58
N LEU A 160 7.63 -9.59 15.71
CA LEU A 160 6.25 -9.15 16.00
C LEU A 160 5.38 -10.30 16.53
N LEU A 161 5.41 -11.46 15.86
CA LEU A 161 4.61 -12.62 16.26
C LEU A 161 5.01 -13.19 17.64
N SER A 162 6.19 -12.85 18.16
CA SER A 162 6.64 -13.33 19.45
C SER A 162 5.93 -12.65 20.64
N TYR A 163 5.32 -11.48 20.43
CA TYR A 163 4.66 -10.69 21.47
C TYR A 163 3.22 -10.24 21.10
N ALA A 164 2.81 -10.33 19.85
CA ALA A 164 1.49 -9.89 19.41
C ALA A 164 0.37 -10.73 20.06
N ASN A 165 -0.59 -10.07 20.72
CA ASN A 165 -1.82 -10.69 21.19
C ASN A 165 -2.84 -10.83 20.05
N ILE A 166 -2.92 -9.81 19.19
CA ILE A 166 -3.68 -9.84 17.93
C ILE A 166 -2.65 -9.97 16.80
N ARG A 167 -2.71 -11.08 16.05
CA ARG A 167 -1.79 -11.33 14.95
C ARG A 167 -2.05 -10.34 13.80
N PRO A 168 -1.01 -9.93 13.04
CA PRO A 168 -1.22 -9.13 11.84
C PRO A 168 -2.04 -9.91 10.82
N SER A 169 -3.14 -9.33 10.37
CA SER A 169 -4.03 -9.96 9.37
C SER A 169 -3.46 -9.84 7.96
N VAL A 170 -2.74 -8.77 7.67
CA VAL A 170 -2.23 -8.44 6.33
C VAL A 170 -0.80 -7.93 6.41
N LEU A 171 0.03 -8.40 5.48
CA LEU A 171 1.29 -7.77 5.10
C LEU A 171 1.11 -7.07 3.74
N GLN A 172 1.36 -5.77 3.65
CA GLN A 172 1.40 -5.06 2.38
C GLN A 172 2.85 -4.76 1.98
N VAL A 173 3.28 -5.23 0.80
CA VAL A 173 4.66 -5.06 0.30
C VAL A 173 4.70 -4.77 -1.19
N GLU A 174 5.82 -4.22 -1.67
CA GLU A 174 6.09 -4.11 -3.10
C GLU A 174 6.16 -5.51 -3.72
N LEU A 175 5.33 -5.75 -4.74
CA LEU A 175 5.22 -7.07 -5.37
C LEU A 175 4.88 -6.94 -6.85
N HIS A 176 5.77 -7.40 -7.71
CA HIS A 176 5.63 -7.41 -9.17
C HIS A 176 6.58 -8.43 -9.79
N PRO A 177 6.53 -8.74 -11.10
CA PRO A 177 7.37 -9.76 -11.73
C PRO A 177 8.88 -9.56 -11.56
N ARG A 178 9.39 -8.33 -11.35
CA ARG A 178 10.81 -8.09 -11.05
C ARG A 178 11.17 -8.23 -9.58
N LEU A 179 10.15 -8.34 -8.69
CA LEU A 179 10.31 -8.55 -7.24
C LEU A 179 9.24 -9.53 -6.76
N THR A 180 9.47 -10.82 -6.94
CA THR A 180 8.48 -11.86 -6.71
C THR A 180 8.33 -12.29 -5.26
N GLN A 181 9.32 -12.06 -4.42
CA GLN A 181 9.33 -12.29 -2.97
C GLN A 181 8.86 -13.68 -2.51
N GLU A 182 9.22 -14.75 -3.24
CA GLU A 182 8.75 -16.12 -3.03
C GLU A 182 8.87 -16.63 -1.58
N LYS A 183 10.02 -16.34 -0.93
CA LYS A 183 10.26 -16.79 0.45
C LYS A 183 9.34 -16.07 1.44
N LEU A 184 9.13 -14.78 1.25
CA LEU A 184 8.24 -13.96 2.09
C LEU A 184 6.79 -14.39 1.93
N LEU A 185 6.32 -14.61 0.69
CA LEU A 185 4.96 -15.09 0.43
C LEU A 185 4.70 -16.45 1.08
N LYS A 186 5.64 -17.39 0.91
CA LYS A 186 5.54 -18.71 1.53
C LYS A 186 5.51 -18.62 3.05
N TYR A 187 6.31 -17.74 3.65
CA TYR A 187 6.32 -17.52 5.08
C TYR A 187 4.99 -16.92 5.57
N CYS A 188 4.48 -15.89 4.91
CA CYS A 188 3.18 -15.31 5.24
C CYS A 188 2.04 -16.35 5.13
N GLN A 189 2.08 -17.20 4.10
CA GLN A 189 1.10 -18.30 3.96
C GLN A 189 1.17 -19.29 5.13
N GLN A 190 2.36 -19.64 5.60
CA GLN A 190 2.54 -20.53 6.77
C GLN A 190 2.03 -19.89 8.07
N GLU A 191 2.15 -18.56 8.18
CA GLU A 191 1.69 -17.81 9.34
C GLU A 191 0.25 -17.30 9.20
N GLU A 192 -0.47 -17.69 8.14
CA GLU A 192 -1.86 -17.26 7.86
C GLU A 192 -2.02 -15.74 7.75
N ILE A 193 -0.98 -15.05 7.27
CA ILE A 193 -0.98 -13.62 7.00
C ILE A 193 -1.29 -13.40 5.52
N ALA A 194 -2.39 -12.71 5.22
CA ALA A 194 -2.72 -12.34 3.84
C ALA A 194 -1.69 -11.32 3.28
N VAL A 195 -1.39 -11.41 1.99
CA VAL A 195 -0.44 -10.49 1.36
C VAL A 195 -1.12 -9.60 0.34
N THR A 196 -0.88 -8.29 0.44
CA THR A 196 -1.29 -7.29 -0.55
C THR A 196 -0.05 -6.75 -1.27
N GLY A 197 -0.01 -6.89 -2.60
CA GLY A 197 1.06 -6.33 -3.43
C GLY A 197 0.76 -4.89 -3.85
N PHE A 198 1.60 -3.94 -3.44
CA PHE A 198 1.58 -2.61 -4.02
C PHE A 198 2.54 -2.51 -5.21
N SER A 199 2.37 -1.49 -6.05
CA SER A 199 3.09 -1.30 -7.31
C SER A 199 3.10 -2.55 -8.20
N PRO A 200 1.95 -3.22 -8.44
CA PRO A 200 1.92 -4.51 -9.13
C PRO A 200 2.44 -4.41 -10.58
N LEU A 201 2.43 -3.23 -11.19
CA LEU A 201 3.00 -2.97 -12.53
C LEU A 201 4.49 -2.61 -12.50
N GLY A 202 5.14 -2.58 -11.32
CA GLY A 202 6.57 -2.30 -11.18
C GLY A 202 6.92 -0.82 -11.40
N ALA A 203 7.86 -0.56 -12.31
CA ALA A 203 8.48 0.74 -12.56
C ALA A 203 7.52 1.90 -12.86
N GLU A 204 6.33 1.61 -13.39
CA GLU A 204 5.36 2.61 -13.88
C GLU A 204 5.01 3.69 -12.85
N SER A 205 4.99 3.33 -11.56
CA SER A 205 4.67 4.26 -10.48
C SER A 205 5.83 5.20 -10.12
N TYR A 206 7.04 4.92 -10.60
CA TYR A 206 8.28 5.54 -10.12
C TYR A 206 8.97 6.46 -11.12
N TYR A 207 8.55 6.49 -12.40
CA TYR A 207 9.14 7.37 -13.42
C TYR A 207 9.08 8.85 -13.03
N SER A 208 7.92 9.31 -12.57
CA SER A 208 7.69 10.72 -12.25
C SER A 208 8.49 11.25 -11.07
N ILE A 209 9.10 10.37 -10.29
CA ILE A 209 9.93 10.70 -9.12
C ILE A 209 11.40 10.27 -9.31
N GLY A 210 11.77 9.85 -10.53
CA GLY A 210 13.16 9.54 -10.86
C GLY A 210 13.72 8.26 -10.26
N MET A 211 12.86 7.39 -9.69
CA MET A 211 13.27 6.12 -9.05
C MET A 211 13.25 4.94 -10.01
N ALA A 212 12.80 5.13 -11.24
CA ALA A 212 12.80 4.13 -12.31
C ALA A 212 12.88 4.80 -13.68
N THR A 213 13.25 4.02 -14.70
CA THR A 213 13.31 4.48 -16.10
C THR A 213 12.35 3.70 -17.00
N PRO A 214 11.91 4.26 -18.17
CA PRO A 214 11.01 3.57 -19.10
C PRO A 214 11.52 2.22 -19.60
N GLU A 215 12.84 2.02 -19.69
CA GLU A 215 13.48 0.76 -20.10
C GLU A 215 13.21 -0.36 -19.09
N GLN A 216 12.83 -0.02 -17.87
CA GLN A 216 12.47 -0.95 -16.81
C GLN A 216 10.99 -1.35 -16.85
N SER A 217 10.20 -0.86 -17.81
CA SER A 217 8.78 -1.18 -17.94
C SER A 217 8.53 -2.67 -18.14
N LEU A 218 7.62 -3.20 -17.36
CA LEU A 218 7.08 -4.56 -17.56
C LEU A 218 6.04 -4.60 -18.67
N LEU A 219 5.40 -3.47 -18.98
CA LEU A 219 4.34 -3.39 -19.99
C LEU A 219 4.84 -3.59 -21.42
N THR A 220 6.13 -3.35 -21.63
CA THR A 220 6.82 -3.56 -22.93
C THR A 220 7.70 -4.80 -22.96
N ASN A 221 7.72 -5.60 -21.87
CA ASN A 221 8.53 -6.79 -21.78
C ASN A 221 8.07 -7.86 -22.81
N PRO A 222 8.96 -8.42 -23.66
CA PRO A 222 8.59 -9.35 -24.74
C PRO A 222 7.85 -10.61 -24.25
N SER A 223 8.23 -11.15 -23.08
CA SER A 223 7.56 -12.34 -22.53
C SER A 223 6.11 -12.01 -22.11
N ILE A 224 5.91 -10.86 -21.47
CA ILE A 224 4.58 -10.41 -21.04
C ILE A 224 3.71 -10.05 -22.24
N THR A 225 4.24 -9.31 -23.22
CA THR A 225 3.49 -8.93 -24.42
C THR A 225 3.11 -10.15 -25.28
N LYS A 226 3.96 -11.18 -25.33
CA LYS A 226 3.63 -12.44 -26.00
C LYS A 226 2.43 -13.13 -25.34
N ILE A 227 2.42 -13.23 -24.00
CA ILE A 227 1.31 -13.83 -23.24
C ILE A 227 0.05 -12.94 -23.39
N ALA A 228 0.19 -11.63 -23.34
CA ALA A 228 -0.92 -10.70 -23.52
C ALA A 228 -1.63 -10.90 -24.87
N ASN A 229 -0.86 -11.03 -25.96
CA ASN A 229 -1.39 -11.28 -27.29
C ASN A 229 -2.13 -12.63 -27.38
N SER A 230 -1.64 -13.69 -26.73
CA SER A 230 -2.28 -15.02 -26.75
C SER A 230 -3.61 -15.06 -26.00
N HIS A 231 -3.80 -14.17 -25.01
CA HIS A 231 -5.02 -14.05 -24.23
C HIS A 231 -5.95 -12.93 -24.72
N GLU A 232 -5.58 -12.18 -25.77
CA GLU A 232 -6.29 -10.96 -26.21
C GLU A 232 -6.51 -9.96 -25.08
N ARG A 233 -5.45 -9.80 -24.23
CA ARG A 233 -5.43 -8.92 -23.05
C ARG A 233 -4.28 -7.93 -23.13
N THR A 234 -4.33 -6.89 -22.29
CA THR A 234 -3.20 -5.96 -22.17
C THR A 234 -2.10 -6.55 -21.28
N PRO A 235 -0.84 -6.10 -21.45
CA PRO A 235 0.24 -6.46 -20.55
C PRO A 235 -0.07 -6.17 -19.08
N ALA A 236 -0.79 -5.08 -18.79
CA ALA A 236 -1.24 -4.75 -17.44
C ALA A 236 -2.17 -5.82 -16.86
N GLN A 237 -3.17 -6.26 -17.63
CA GLN A 237 -4.08 -7.32 -17.20
C GLN A 237 -3.35 -8.63 -16.91
N ILE A 238 -2.36 -9.00 -17.70
CA ILE A 238 -1.53 -10.21 -17.49
C ILE A 238 -0.76 -10.12 -16.15
N ILE A 239 -0.12 -8.99 -15.90
CA ILE A 239 0.65 -8.79 -14.66
C ILE A 239 -0.28 -8.79 -13.44
N LEU A 240 -1.40 -8.11 -13.52
CA LEU A 240 -2.38 -8.06 -12.45
C LEU A 240 -2.99 -9.46 -12.19
N ARG A 241 -3.32 -10.21 -13.25
CA ARG A 241 -3.79 -11.58 -13.13
C ARG A 241 -2.74 -12.50 -12.50
N TRP A 242 -1.47 -12.38 -12.88
CA TRP A 242 -0.38 -13.11 -12.26
C TRP A 242 -0.31 -12.85 -10.75
N GLY A 243 -0.43 -11.60 -10.32
CA GLY A 243 -0.44 -11.25 -8.90
C GLY A 243 -1.59 -11.93 -8.15
N VAL A 244 -2.83 -11.80 -8.66
CA VAL A 244 -4.02 -12.41 -8.05
C VAL A 244 -3.93 -13.95 -8.05
N GLN A 245 -3.46 -14.55 -9.15
CA GLN A 245 -3.40 -16.01 -9.28
C GLN A 245 -2.35 -16.66 -8.38
N ARG A 246 -1.39 -15.87 -7.86
CA ARG A 246 -0.44 -16.30 -6.80
C ARG A 246 -1.06 -16.31 -5.40
N GLY A 247 -2.34 -15.92 -5.25
CA GLY A 247 -3.02 -15.83 -3.96
C GLY A 247 -2.74 -14.53 -3.20
N THR A 248 -2.32 -13.46 -3.90
CA THR A 248 -2.13 -12.14 -3.30
C THR A 248 -3.23 -11.17 -3.72
N ALA A 249 -3.65 -10.29 -2.81
CA ALA A 249 -4.37 -9.08 -3.20
C ALA A 249 -3.40 -8.10 -3.90
N ILE A 250 -3.94 -7.21 -4.71
CA ILE A 250 -3.16 -6.19 -5.41
C ILE A 250 -3.86 -4.83 -5.36
N VAL A 251 -3.08 -3.75 -5.32
CA VAL A 251 -3.59 -2.38 -5.29
C VAL A 251 -3.04 -1.57 -6.48
N PRO A 252 -3.51 -1.85 -7.71
CA PRO A 252 -3.14 -1.06 -8.88
C PRO A 252 -3.69 0.36 -8.76
N LYS A 253 -2.90 1.35 -9.20
CA LYS A 253 -3.28 2.76 -9.18
C LYS A 253 -3.48 3.28 -10.61
N THR A 254 -4.58 3.97 -10.83
CA THR A 254 -4.82 4.75 -12.05
C THR A 254 -5.70 5.96 -11.77
N SER A 255 -5.56 7.00 -12.58
CA SER A 255 -6.44 8.16 -12.64
C SER A 255 -7.38 8.15 -13.87
N SER A 256 -7.33 7.10 -14.71
CA SER A 256 -8.17 6.92 -15.89
C SER A 256 -9.29 5.92 -15.58
N ILE A 257 -10.53 6.30 -15.87
CA ILE A 257 -11.72 5.45 -15.72
C ILE A 257 -11.64 4.24 -16.67
N GLU A 258 -11.12 4.42 -17.88
CA GLU A 258 -10.90 3.32 -18.82
C GLU A 258 -9.96 2.26 -18.25
N ARG A 259 -8.83 2.72 -17.67
CA ARG A 259 -7.88 1.80 -17.00
C ARG A 259 -8.44 1.20 -15.71
N LEU A 260 -9.36 1.86 -15.00
CA LEU A 260 -10.08 1.22 -13.90
C LEU A 260 -10.85 0.00 -14.38
N ARG A 261 -11.58 0.09 -15.50
CA ARG A 261 -12.31 -1.03 -16.10
C ARG A 261 -11.35 -2.11 -16.57
N GLU A 262 -10.35 -1.75 -17.35
CA GLU A 262 -9.29 -2.67 -17.82
C GLU A 262 -8.65 -3.45 -16.67
N ASN A 263 -8.23 -2.77 -15.60
CA ASN A 263 -7.59 -3.39 -14.45
C ASN A 263 -8.54 -4.30 -13.64
N PHE A 264 -9.85 -4.11 -13.75
CA PHE A 264 -10.87 -4.94 -13.11
C PHE A 264 -11.20 -6.20 -13.91
N GLU A 265 -11.03 -6.16 -15.23
CA GLU A 265 -11.31 -7.27 -16.16
C GLU A 265 -10.19 -8.30 -16.19
N ILE A 266 -9.88 -8.88 -15.02
CA ILE A 266 -8.78 -9.85 -14.82
C ILE A 266 -9.26 -11.17 -14.19
N PHE A 267 -10.57 -11.33 -13.99
CA PHE A 267 -11.12 -12.50 -13.28
C PHE A 267 -11.75 -13.53 -14.22
N ASP A 268 -11.89 -13.24 -15.49
CA ASP A 268 -12.55 -14.06 -16.50
C ASP A 268 -11.60 -14.96 -17.33
N PHE A 269 -10.29 -14.92 -17.03
CA PHE A 269 -9.28 -15.78 -17.64
C PHE A 269 -8.26 -16.28 -16.61
N ASN A 270 -7.50 -17.32 -16.96
CA ASN A 270 -6.42 -17.87 -16.14
C ASN A 270 -5.14 -17.98 -16.96
N LEU A 271 -4.02 -17.71 -16.31
CA LEU A 271 -2.70 -18.00 -16.84
C LEU A 271 -2.37 -19.48 -16.61
N SER A 272 -1.79 -20.14 -17.59
CA SER A 272 -1.29 -21.50 -17.44
C SER A 272 -0.09 -21.57 -16.49
N GLY A 273 0.25 -22.78 -16.01
CA GLY A 273 1.43 -22.97 -15.15
C GLY A 273 2.74 -22.53 -15.84
N GLU A 274 2.85 -22.73 -17.16
CA GLU A 274 4.00 -22.30 -17.94
C GLU A 274 4.08 -20.76 -18.03
N GLU A 275 2.97 -20.08 -18.25
CA GLU A 275 2.89 -18.61 -18.29
C GLU A 275 3.20 -18.02 -16.91
N MET A 276 2.64 -18.58 -15.84
CA MET A 276 2.96 -18.19 -14.46
C MET A 276 4.46 -18.32 -14.18
N ALA A 277 5.08 -19.43 -14.59
CA ALA A 277 6.51 -19.65 -14.43
C ALA A 277 7.35 -18.67 -15.26
N ALA A 278 6.95 -18.41 -16.52
CA ALA A 278 7.64 -17.47 -17.40
C ALA A 278 7.63 -16.03 -16.84
N ILE A 279 6.50 -15.59 -16.27
CA ILE A 279 6.40 -14.28 -15.63
C ILE A 279 7.23 -14.24 -14.33
N THR A 280 7.18 -15.29 -13.52
CA THR A 280 7.95 -15.40 -12.28
C THR A 280 9.46 -15.42 -12.54
N ALA A 281 9.90 -15.98 -13.66
CA ALA A 281 11.31 -16.00 -14.08
C ALA A 281 11.87 -14.61 -14.44
N LEU A 282 11.03 -13.57 -14.55
CA LEU A 282 11.47 -12.19 -14.73
C LEU A 282 12.02 -11.56 -13.44
N ASN A 283 12.03 -12.29 -12.33
CA ASN A 283 12.52 -11.82 -11.04
C ASN A 283 14.00 -11.41 -11.11
N LEU A 284 14.25 -10.18 -10.68
CA LEU A 284 15.61 -9.63 -10.55
C LEU A 284 15.92 -9.24 -9.10
N ASN A 285 14.99 -9.51 -8.15
CA ASN A 285 15.00 -8.95 -6.79
C ASN A 285 15.13 -7.42 -6.80
N GLN A 286 14.57 -6.78 -7.83
CA GLN A 286 14.64 -5.34 -8.03
C GLN A 286 13.49 -4.66 -7.28
N ARG A 287 13.86 -3.91 -6.24
CA ARG A 287 12.96 -3.07 -5.47
C ARG A 287 13.06 -1.63 -5.94
N TYR A 288 11.93 -0.95 -6.11
CA TYR A 288 11.87 0.48 -6.40
C TYR A 288 11.62 1.29 -5.12
N ASN A 289 10.75 0.78 -4.25
CA ASN A 289 10.43 1.44 -2.97
C ASN A 289 11.39 0.95 -1.88
N ASP A 290 12.62 1.45 -1.93
CA ASP A 290 13.67 1.12 -0.96
C ASP A 290 14.08 2.36 -0.17
N PRO A 291 13.66 2.48 1.13
CA PRO A 291 14.08 3.60 1.97
C PRO A 291 15.61 3.74 2.12
N GLY A 292 16.36 2.63 2.04
CA GLY A 292 17.81 2.67 2.05
C GLY A 292 18.42 3.43 0.88
N HIS A 293 17.67 3.57 -0.23
CA HIS A 293 18.09 4.33 -1.39
C HIS A 293 17.40 5.70 -1.46
N PHE A 294 16.06 5.74 -1.47
CA PHE A 294 15.38 7.01 -1.72
C PHE A 294 15.47 7.98 -0.54
N CYS A 295 15.58 7.50 0.71
CA CYS A 295 15.74 8.39 1.85
C CYS A 295 17.12 9.06 1.85
N GLU A 296 18.17 8.37 1.41
CA GLU A 296 19.50 8.98 1.28
C GLU A 296 19.51 10.06 0.20
N VAL A 297 18.92 9.77 -0.97
CA VAL A 297 18.94 10.69 -2.13
C VAL A 297 18.00 11.88 -1.93
N ALA A 298 16.77 11.65 -1.46
CA ALA A 298 15.74 12.68 -1.40
C ALA A 298 15.61 13.36 -0.03
N PHE A 299 16.01 12.68 1.06
CA PHE A 299 15.77 13.14 2.43
C PHE A 299 17.03 13.21 3.29
N ASN A 300 18.22 13.20 2.68
CA ASN A 300 19.52 13.34 3.37
C ASN A 300 19.71 12.36 4.54
N THR A 301 19.11 11.17 4.45
CA THR A 301 19.10 10.21 5.55
C THR A 301 19.24 8.78 5.02
N PHE A 302 20.37 8.14 5.31
CA PHE A 302 20.53 6.72 5.00
C PHE A 302 19.69 5.88 5.97
N PHE A 303 18.64 5.23 5.47
CA PHE A 303 17.69 4.49 6.28
C PHE A 303 17.30 3.13 5.64
N PRO A 304 18.22 2.16 5.62
CA PRO A 304 17.95 0.85 5.05
C PRO A 304 17.01 0.03 5.95
N ILE A 305 16.00 -0.58 5.35
CA ILE A 305 15.10 -1.57 5.99
C ILE A 305 15.14 -2.91 5.25
N TYR A 306 15.84 -2.96 4.14
CA TYR A 306 16.11 -4.16 3.34
C TYR A 306 17.62 -4.34 3.15
N GLU A 307 18.04 -5.58 2.81
CA GLU A 307 19.41 -5.94 2.47
C GLU A 307 19.59 -6.05 0.96
#